data_d616ee684b95cc8c22a8f9376ad253a1
#
_entry.id   d616ee684b95cc8c22a8f9376ad253a1
#
_cell.length_a   1.000
_cell.length_b   1.000
_cell.length_c   1.000
_cell.angle_alpha   90.00
_cell.angle_beta   90.00
_cell.angle_gamma   90.00
#
_symmetry.space_group_name_H-M   'P 1'
#
loop_
_entity.id
_entity.type
_entity.pdbx_description
1 polymer ?
#
loop_
_entity_poly.entity_id
_entity_poly.type
_entity_poly.pdbx_seq_one_letter_code
_entity_poly.pdbx_strand_id
1 'polypeptide(L)'
;MLGGIFFGMLSDRIGRKSSLLLATGIYSVFTGLIGIASSPEALTVFKLVSGFGLAGFTPVVMTYLSEYTPIKSRALVTTMAISCVSVGSVISTAVCMGILQTWGWRPLYFIAFVPIILFPLIALKMPDSPAHYVKTGKTDKVRNVLEKADPSFTPE
;
A
#
# COMPACT_ATOMS: atom_id res chain seq x y z
N MET A 1 6.12 3.50 -14.31
CA MET A 1 5.06 4.48 -14.58
C MET A 1 3.70 3.83 -14.93
N LEU A 2 3.62 2.81 -15.79
CA LEU A 2 2.34 2.15 -16.15
C LEU A 2 1.54 1.62 -14.94
N GLY A 3 2.20 1.00 -13.97
CA GLY A 3 1.53 0.53 -12.74
C GLY A 3 0.84 1.65 -11.96
N GLY A 4 1.47 2.83 -11.84
CA GLY A 4 0.88 3.97 -11.14
C GLY A 4 -0.40 4.48 -11.80
N ILE A 5 -0.40 4.59 -13.14
CA ILE A 5 -1.59 5.00 -13.90
C ILE A 5 -2.70 3.96 -13.76
N PHE A 6 -2.36 2.67 -13.94
CA PHE A 6 -3.32 1.58 -13.84
C PHE A 6 -3.98 1.51 -12.45
N PHE A 7 -3.18 1.50 -11.39
CA PHE A 7 -3.70 1.42 -10.01
C PHE A 7 -4.37 2.72 -9.58
N GLY A 8 -3.95 3.87 -10.11
CA GLY A 8 -4.65 5.14 -9.91
C GLY A 8 -6.09 5.06 -10.42
N MET A 9 -6.27 4.71 -11.70
CA MET A 9 -7.62 4.54 -12.28
C MET A 9 -8.41 3.42 -11.61
N LEU A 10 -7.75 2.31 -11.26
CA LEU A 10 -8.38 1.19 -10.58
C LEU A 10 -8.89 1.60 -9.20
N SER A 11 -8.11 2.41 -8.47
CA SER A 11 -8.48 2.88 -7.13
C SER A 11 -9.72 3.79 -7.13
N ASP A 12 -9.97 4.48 -8.23
CA ASP A 12 -11.19 5.30 -8.41
C ASP A 12 -12.43 4.45 -8.69
N ARG A 13 -12.25 3.23 -9.20
CA ARG A 13 -13.35 2.30 -9.51
C ARG A 13 -13.68 1.34 -8.37
N ILE A 14 -12.68 0.64 -7.84
CA ILE A 14 -12.88 -0.42 -6.82
C ILE A 14 -12.66 0.06 -5.38
N GLY A 15 -12.28 1.31 -5.20
CA GLY A 15 -11.98 1.92 -3.90
C GLY A 15 -10.50 1.87 -3.54
N ARG A 16 -10.08 2.84 -2.72
CA ARG A 16 -8.68 3.03 -2.31
C ARG A 16 -8.11 1.81 -1.59
N LYS A 17 -8.88 1.28 -0.63
CA LYS A 17 -8.51 0.10 0.17
C LYS A 17 -8.28 -1.13 -0.69
N SER A 18 -9.24 -1.48 -1.55
CA SER A 18 -9.15 -2.67 -2.40
C SER A 18 -7.99 -2.58 -3.37
N SER A 19 -7.76 -1.40 -3.96
CA SER A 19 -6.64 -1.16 -4.86
C SER A 19 -5.30 -1.27 -4.14
N LEU A 20 -5.20 -0.72 -2.91
CA LEU A 20 -4.00 -0.81 -2.08
C LEU A 20 -3.66 -2.26 -1.73
N LEU A 21 -4.68 -3.03 -1.29
CA LEU A 21 -4.51 -4.44 -0.98
C LEU A 21 -4.03 -5.23 -2.20
N LEU A 22 -4.61 -4.98 -3.36
CA LEU A 22 -4.25 -5.67 -4.60
C LEU A 22 -2.82 -5.32 -5.04
N ALA A 23 -2.43 -4.04 -5.00
CA ALA A 23 -1.08 -3.59 -5.32
C ALA A 23 -0.04 -4.20 -4.37
N THR A 24 -0.31 -4.19 -3.05
CA THR A 24 0.55 -4.79 -2.03
C THR A 24 0.66 -6.31 -2.20
N GLY A 25 -0.45 -6.98 -2.49
CA GLY A 25 -0.48 -8.41 -2.72
C GLY A 25 0.39 -8.82 -3.92
N ILE A 26 0.21 -8.15 -5.05
CA ILE A 26 1.03 -8.39 -6.26
C ILE A 26 2.51 -8.15 -5.94
N TYR A 27 2.83 -6.99 -5.37
CA TYR A 27 4.21 -6.65 -5.01
C TYR A 27 4.83 -7.72 -4.10
N SER A 28 4.17 -8.09 -3.01
CA SER A 28 4.71 -9.01 -2.00
C SER A 28 4.88 -10.43 -2.54
N VAL A 29 3.86 -10.96 -3.24
CA VAL A 29 3.92 -12.31 -3.81
C VAL A 29 5.04 -12.42 -4.82
N PHE A 30 5.09 -11.53 -5.81
CA PHE A 30 6.09 -11.61 -6.88
C PHE A 30 7.49 -11.27 -6.39
N THR A 31 7.64 -10.39 -5.38
CA THR A 31 8.94 -10.16 -4.75
C THR A 31 9.41 -11.39 -3.99
N GLY A 32 8.53 -12.05 -3.24
CA GLY A 32 8.87 -13.32 -2.57
C GLY A 32 9.25 -14.44 -3.54
N LEU A 33 8.56 -14.54 -4.68
CA LEU A 33 8.86 -15.52 -5.74
C LEU A 33 10.25 -15.31 -6.38
N ILE A 34 10.81 -14.09 -6.35
CA ILE A 34 12.19 -13.84 -6.79
C ILE A 34 13.17 -14.70 -5.98
N GLY A 35 12.91 -14.93 -4.69
CA GLY A 35 13.78 -15.74 -3.81
C GLY A 35 13.91 -17.19 -4.24
N ILE A 36 12.92 -17.74 -4.96
CA ILE A 36 12.92 -19.13 -5.47
C ILE A 36 13.17 -19.22 -6.97
N ALA A 37 13.39 -18.10 -7.65
CA ALA A 37 13.66 -18.08 -9.09
C ALA A 37 14.94 -18.89 -9.41
N SER A 38 14.80 -19.82 -10.37
CA SER A 38 15.89 -20.70 -10.82
C SER A 38 16.47 -20.29 -12.16
N SER A 39 15.79 -19.44 -12.93
CA SER A 39 16.25 -18.95 -14.23
C SER A 39 16.26 -17.42 -14.30
N PRO A 40 17.18 -16.82 -15.08
CA PRO A 40 17.23 -15.36 -15.27
C PRO A 40 15.94 -14.78 -15.87
N GLU A 41 15.27 -15.53 -16.75
CA GLU A 41 14.01 -15.11 -17.36
C GLU A 41 12.90 -15.02 -16.31
N ALA A 42 12.76 -16.06 -15.45
CA ALA A 42 11.78 -16.04 -14.36
C ALA A 42 12.03 -14.89 -13.39
N LEU A 43 13.29 -14.62 -13.05
CA LEU A 43 13.68 -13.48 -12.20
C LEU A 43 13.26 -12.17 -12.82
N THR A 44 13.48 -11.99 -14.13
CA THR A 44 13.12 -10.76 -14.85
C THR A 44 11.61 -10.55 -14.85
N VAL A 45 10.83 -11.60 -15.15
CA VAL A 45 9.36 -11.53 -15.16
C VAL A 45 8.82 -11.20 -13.76
N PHE A 46 9.29 -11.89 -12.72
CA PHE A 46 8.84 -11.62 -11.35
C PHE A 46 9.17 -10.19 -10.90
N LYS A 47 10.36 -9.69 -11.27
CA LYS A 47 10.80 -8.34 -10.96
C LYS A 47 9.95 -7.28 -11.69
N LEU A 48 9.57 -7.56 -12.94
CA LEU A 48 8.70 -6.68 -13.73
C LEU A 48 7.31 -6.58 -13.10
N VAL A 49 6.71 -7.73 -12.74
CA VAL A 49 5.36 -7.76 -12.14
C VAL A 49 5.37 -7.16 -10.74
N SER A 50 6.39 -7.44 -9.92
CA SER A 50 6.52 -6.83 -8.59
C SER A 50 6.69 -5.31 -8.68
N GLY A 51 7.49 -4.83 -9.64
CA GLY A 51 7.67 -3.40 -9.92
C GLY A 51 6.38 -2.71 -10.36
N PHE A 52 5.54 -3.42 -11.12
CA PHE A 52 4.22 -2.92 -11.51
C PHE A 52 3.31 -2.71 -10.28
N GLY A 53 3.28 -3.67 -9.33
CA GLY A 53 2.56 -3.54 -8.05
C GLY A 53 3.10 -2.40 -7.20
N LEU A 54 4.42 -2.31 -7.04
CA LEU A 54 5.07 -1.25 -6.25
C LEU A 54 4.80 0.16 -6.82
N ALA A 55 4.84 0.31 -8.14
CA ALA A 55 4.54 1.57 -8.81
C ALA A 55 3.11 2.05 -8.55
N GLY A 56 2.17 1.12 -8.34
CA GLY A 56 0.78 1.43 -8.00
C GLY A 56 0.57 1.78 -6.53
N PHE A 57 1.39 1.23 -5.64
CA PHE A 57 1.25 1.42 -4.20
C PHE A 57 1.38 2.88 -3.76
N THR A 58 2.43 3.57 -4.19
CA THR A 58 2.76 4.92 -3.74
C THR A 58 1.65 5.95 -4.03
N PRO A 59 1.12 6.10 -5.26
CA PRO A 59 0.08 7.06 -5.54
C PRO A 59 -1.23 6.74 -4.79
N VAL A 60 -1.58 5.48 -4.64
CA VAL A 60 -2.80 5.08 -3.92
C VAL A 60 -2.69 5.41 -2.43
N VAL A 61 -1.53 5.15 -1.79
CA VAL A 61 -1.29 5.52 -0.39
C VAL A 61 -1.35 7.02 -0.19
N MET A 62 -0.69 7.80 -1.05
CA MET A 62 -0.68 9.27 -0.94
C MET A 62 -2.08 9.86 -1.08
N THR A 63 -2.88 9.34 -2.01
CA THR A 63 -4.27 9.76 -2.16
C THR A 63 -5.10 9.37 -0.94
N TYR A 64 -4.94 8.14 -0.44
CA TYR A 64 -5.62 7.67 0.77
C TYR A 64 -5.31 8.58 1.97
N LEU A 65 -4.03 8.87 2.23
CA LEU A 65 -3.61 9.78 3.31
C LEU A 65 -4.21 11.17 3.15
N SER A 66 -4.24 11.70 1.93
CA SER A 66 -4.80 13.03 1.66
C SER A 66 -6.30 13.13 1.89
N GLU A 67 -7.05 12.04 1.69
CA GLU A 67 -8.50 11.97 1.90
C GLU A 67 -8.88 11.88 3.39
N TYR A 68 -8.04 11.21 4.20
CA TYR A 68 -8.30 11.02 5.63
C TYR A 68 -7.66 12.07 6.52
N THR A 69 -6.77 12.90 5.99
CA THR A 69 -6.06 13.89 6.80
C THR A 69 -6.69 15.28 6.64
N PRO A 70 -7.02 15.98 7.76
CA PRO A 70 -7.48 17.35 7.72
C PRO A 70 -6.51 18.25 6.96
N ILE A 71 -7.04 19.27 6.25
CA ILE A 71 -6.25 20.18 5.41
C ILE A 71 -5.08 20.79 6.16
N LYS A 72 -5.28 21.16 7.44
CA LYS A 72 -4.25 21.78 8.30
C LYS A 72 -3.03 20.87 8.56
N SER A 73 -3.23 19.56 8.66
CA SER A 73 -2.18 18.57 8.99
C SER A 73 -1.71 17.75 7.79
N ARG A 74 -2.32 17.91 6.61
CA ARG A 74 -2.03 17.10 5.42
C ARG A 74 -0.55 17.13 5.04
N ALA A 75 0.06 18.32 5.01
CA ALA A 75 1.47 18.45 4.67
C ALA A 75 2.37 17.71 5.68
N LEU A 76 2.09 17.82 6.97
CA LEU A 76 2.85 17.15 8.03
C LEU A 76 2.76 15.63 7.89
N VAL A 77 1.55 15.09 7.74
CA VAL A 77 1.31 13.63 7.62
C VAL A 77 1.98 13.08 6.37
N THR A 78 1.88 13.78 5.24
CA THR A 78 2.53 13.38 3.99
C THR A 78 4.06 13.38 4.13
N THR A 79 4.62 14.42 4.75
CA THR A 79 6.07 14.50 4.99
C THR A 79 6.53 13.39 5.94
N MET A 80 5.79 13.12 7.01
CA MET A 80 6.09 12.00 7.91
C MET A 80 6.06 10.65 7.18
N ALA A 81 5.07 10.42 6.33
CA ALA A 81 4.99 9.19 5.54
C ALA A 81 6.22 9.01 4.63
N ILE A 82 6.65 10.06 3.94
CA ILE A 82 7.85 10.04 3.10
C ILE A 82 9.11 9.79 3.96
N SER A 83 9.21 10.44 5.12
CA SER A 83 10.32 10.23 6.05
C SER A 83 10.39 8.78 6.56
N CYS A 84 9.24 8.16 6.85
CA CYS A 84 9.19 6.74 7.21
C CYS A 84 9.73 5.82 6.11
N VAL A 85 9.49 6.14 4.84
CA VAL A 85 10.08 5.39 3.71
C VAL A 85 11.60 5.50 3.73
N SER A 86 12.14 6.68 3.98
CA SER A 86 13.60 6.91 4.07
C SER A 86 14.22 6.13 5.24
N VAL A 87 13.60 6.18 6.41
CA VAL A 87 14.05 5.38 7.58
C VAL A 87 13.97 3.89 7.27
N GLY A 88 12.88 3.44 6.66
CA GLY A 88 12.70 2.04 6.24
C GLY A 88 13.78 1.59 5.26
N SER A 89 14.23 2.45 4.35
CA SER A 89 15.30 2.10 3.40
C SER A 89 16.66 1.93 4.09
N VAL A 90 16.97 2.75 5.10
CA VAL A 90 18.20 2.60 5.90
C VAL A 90 18.19 1.28 6.68
N ILE A 91 17.07 0.97 7.36
CA ILE A 91 16.90 -0.29 8.08
C ILE A 91 17.02 -1.48 7.13
N SER A 92 16.35 -1.42 5.97
CA SER A 92 16.42 -2.46 4.95
C SER A 92 17.83 -2.70 4.46
N THR A 93 18.61 -1.64 4.24
CA THR A 93 20.01 -1.74 3.81
C THR A 93 20.87 -2.40 4.88
N ALA A 94 20.70 -2.03 6.15
CA ALA A 94 21.44 -2.64 7.25
C ALA A 94 21.14 -4.14 7.39
N VAL A 95 19.87 -4.53 7.30
CA VAL A 95 19.41 -5.93 7.31
C VAL A 95 20.00 -6.69 6.11
N CYS A 96 19.97 -6.07 4.92
CA CYS A 96 20.58 -6.62 3.71
C CYS A 96 22.05 -6.93 3.89
N MET A 97 22.82 -6.00 4.44
CA MET A 97 24.26 -6.19 4.67
C MET A 97 24.55 -7.36 5.62
N GLY A 98 23.77 -7.51 6.68
CA GLY A 98 23.93 -8.62 7.62
C GLY A 98 23.58 -9.98 7.03
N ILE A 99 22.47 -10.09 6.31
CA ILE A 99 21.98 -11.35 5.75
C ILE A 99 22.81 -11.78 4.53
N LEU A 100 23.20 -10.82 3.67
CA LEU A 100 23.90 -11.11 2.42
C LEU A 100 25.25 -11.81 2.66
N GLN A 101 25.96 -11.44 3.74
CA GLN A 101 27.27 -12.01 4.08
C GLN A 101 27.18 -13.45 4.61
N THR A 102 26.07 -13.81 5.26
CA THR A 102 25.92 -15.11 5.94
C THR A 102 25.09 -16.11 5.17
N TRP A 103 24.00 -15.66 4.56
CA TRP A 103 22.95 -16.54 4.02
C TRP A 103 22.69 -16.31 2.52
N GLY A 104 23.41 -15.36 1.90
CA GLY A 104 23.24 -15.01 0.50
C GLY A 104 22.02 -14.12 0.25
N TRP A 105 21.65 -13.94 -1.03
CA TRP A 105 20.62 -12.99 -1.45
C TRP A 105 19.18 -13.53 -1.40
N ARG A 106 19.00 -14.84 -1.47
CA ARG A 106 17.66 -15.47 -1.54
C ARG A 106 16.78 -15.21 -0.33
N PRO A 107 17.26 -15.33 0.93
CA PRO A 107 16.44 -15.09 2.12
C PRO A 107 15.89 -13.67 2.22
N LEU A 108 16.57 -12.70 1.62
CA LEU A 108 16.15 -11.30 1.61
C LEU A 108 14.78 -11.11 0.95
N TYR A 109 14.49 -11.87 -0.11
CA TYR A 109 13.22 -11.79 -0.82
C TYR A 109 12.05 -12.39 -0.03
N PHE A 110 12.31 -13.33 0.88
CA PHE A 110 11.26 -13.88 1.75
C PHE A 110 10.74 -12.88 2.77
N ILE A 111 11.53 -11.85 3.12
CA ILE A 111 11.06 -10.73 3.96
C ILE A 111 9.90 -9.99 3.29
N ALA A 112 9.81 -10.02 1.96
CA ALA A 112 8.70 -9.42 1.22
C ALA A 112 7.34 -10.11 1.45
N PHE A 113 7.30 -11.29 2.07
CA PHE A 113 6.04 -11.90 2.53
C PHE A 113 5.49 -11.27 3.82
N VAL A 114 6.28 -10.49 4.56
CA VAL A 114 5.81 -9.81 5.79
C VAL A 114 4.57 -8.93 5.53
N PRO A 115 4.48 -8.11 4.48
CA PRO A 115 3.28 -7.37 4.17
C PRO A 115 2.04 -8.23 3.95
N ILE A 116 2.18 -9.47 3.46
CA ILE A 116 1.05 -10.41 3.29
C ILE A 116 0.47 -10.81 4.65
N ILE A 117 1.31 -10.97 5.67
CA ILE A 117 0.87 -11.29 7.04
C ILE A 117 0.10 -10.09 7.62
N LEU A 118 0.50 -8.87 7.28
CA LEU A 118 -0.18 -7.64 7.70
C LEU A 118 -1.46 -7.37 6.89
N PHE A 119 -1.64 -8.05 5.75
CA PHE A 119 -2.77 -7.88 4.83
C PHE A 119 -4.14 -8.02 5.52
N PRO A 120 -4.44 -9.09 6.28
CA PRO A 120 -5.71 -9.20 6.99
C PRO A 120 -5.91 -8.09 8.02
N LEU A 121 -4.85 -7.64 8.68
CA LEU A 121 -4.90 -6.55 9.65
C LEU A 121 -5.29 -5.22 8.96
N ILE A 122 -4.70 -4.94 7.81
CA ILE A 122 -5.03 -3.77 6.98
C ILE A 122 -6.47 -3.90 6.47
N ALA A 123 -6.85 -5.09 5.97
CA ALA A 123 -8.19 -5.34 5.45
C ALA A 123 -9.30 -5.15 6.51
N LEU A 124 -9.04 -5.51 7.77
CA LEU A 124 -10.00 -5.41 8.85
C LEU A 124 -10.06 -4.01 9.49
N LYS A 125 -8.93 -3.34 9.64
CA LYS A 125 -8.86 -2.06 10.36
C LYS A 125 -8.98 -0.83 9.48
N MET A 126 -8.69 -0.94 8.19
CA MET A 126 -8.75 0.18 7.27
C MET A 126 -10.17 0.38 6.74
N PRO A 127 -10.84 1.51 6.99
CA PRO A 127 -12.13 1.82 6.36
C PRO A 127 -11.94 2.14 4.88
N ASP A 128 -12.96 1.88 4.06
CA ASP A 128 -12.97 2.35 2.68
C ASP A 128 -13.12 3.87 2.64
N SER A 129 -12.57 4.52 1.59
CA SER A 129 -12.66 5.97 1.42
C SER A 129 -14.12 6.46 1.43
N PRO A 130 -14.43 7.56 2.15
CA PRO A 130 -15.75 8.19 2.12
C PRO A 130 -16.22 8.49 0.70
N ALA A 131 -15.32 8.88 -0.19
CA ALA A 131 -15.63 9.14 -1.61
C ALA A 131 -16.13 7.88 -2.33
N HIS A 132 -15.66 6.69 -1.97
CA HIS A 132 -16.14 5.44 -2.53
C HIS A 132 -17.54 5.08 -2.03
N TYR A 133 -17.85 5.35 -0.76
CA TYR A 133 -19.20 5.13 -0.21
C TYR A 133 -20.24 6.03 -0.85
N VAL A 134 -19.89 7.30 -1.13
CA VAL A 134 -20.77 8.23 -1.86
C VAL A 134 -21.05 7.71 -3.28
N LYS A 135 -20.02 7.26 -4.02
CA LYS A 135 -20.19 6.71 -5.39
C LYS A 135 -21.02 5.43 -5.42
N THR A 136 -20.99 4.62 -4.36
CA THR A 136 -21.74 3.34 -4.29
C THR A 136 -23.12 3.49 -3.64
N GLY A 137 -23.56 4.71 -3.31
CA GLY A 137 -24.88 4.99 -2.75
C GLY A 137 -25.09 4.46 -1.33
N LYS A 138 -24.04 4.11 -0.62
CA LYS A 138 -24.10 3.59 0.77
C LYS A 138 -24.06 4.73 1.79
N THR A 139 -25.10 5.56 1.77
CA THR A 139 -25.25 6.75 2.62
C THR A 139 -25.15 6.45 4.11
N ASP A 140 -25.62 5.30 4.59
CA ASP A 140 -25.53 4.91 6.01
C ASP A 140 -24.08 4.77 6.51
N LYS A 141 -23.17 4.28 5.63
CA LYS A 141 -21.76 4.16 5.99
C LYS A 141 -21.02 5.50 5.97
N VAL A 142 -21.43 6.40 5.07
CA VAL A 142 -20.93 7.78 5.04
C VAL A 142 -21.30 8.50 6.33
N ARG A 143 -22.57 8.35 6.76
CA ARG A 143 -23.09 8.93 8.01
C ARG A 143 -22.28 8.45 9.23
N ASN A 144 -22.04 7.15 9.36
CA ASN A 144 -21.26 6.59 10.48
C ASN A 144 -19.79 7.07 10.49
N VAL A 145 -19.19 7.36 9.34
CA VAL A 145 -17.84 7.92 9.26
C VAL A 145 -17.83 9.39 9.64
N LEU A 146 -18.84 10.17 9.22
CA LEU A 146 -18.99 11.58 9.55
C LEU A 146 -19.29 11.79 11.04
N GLU A 147 -20.18 11.00 11.64
CA GLU A 147 -20.50 11.04 13.07
C GLU A 147 -19.27 10.72 13.95
N LYS A 148 -18.36 9.86 13.47
CA LYS A 148 -17.09 9.59 14.17
C LYS A 148 -16.06 10.70 14.01
N ALA A 149 -16.10 11.43 12.89
CA ALA A 149 -15.15 12.50 12.60
C ALA A 149 -15.56 13.84 13.23
N ASP A 150 -16.86 14.09 13.31
CA ASP A 150 -17.43 15.31 13.93
C ASP A 150 -18.73 14.95 14.68
N PRO A 151 -18.66 14.81 16.02
CA PRO A 151 -19.83 14.49 16.84
C PRO A 151 -20.92 15.56 16.83
N SER A 152 -20.63 16.75 16.32
CA SER A 152 -21.61 17.87 16.21
C SER A 152 -22.37 17.88 14.88
N PHE A 153 -22.05 16.94 13.97
CA PHE A 153 -22.69 16.85 12.67
C PHE A 153 -24.11 16.27 12.82
N THR A 154 -25.12 17.12 12.75
CA THR A 154 -26.54 16.75 12.61
C THR A 154 -26.90 16.76 11.13
N PRO A 155 -27.21 15.60 10.51
CA PRO A 155 -27.73 15.58 9.14
C PRO A 155 -29.15 16.13 9.14
N GLU A 156 -29.38 17.21 8.40
CA GLU A 156 -30.73 17.61 7.96
C GLU A 156 -31.25 16.67 6.86
#